data_309b0b0ff5c7db22424800ebf5da3aac
#
_entry.id   309b0b0ff5c7db22424800ebf5da3aac
#
_cell.length_a   1.000
_cell.length_b   1.000
_cell.length_c   1.000
_cell.angle_alpha   90.00
_cell.angle_beta   90.00
_cell.angle_gamma   90.00
#
_symmetry.space_group_name_H-M   'P 1'
#
loop_
_entity.id
_entity.type
_entity.pdbx_description
1 polymer ?
#
loop_
_entity_poly.entity_id
_entity_poly.type
_entity_poly.pdbx_seq_one_letter_code
_entity_poly.pdbx_strand_id
1 'polypeptide(L)'
;AALLHDIVEDTPHSVKEIEKNFGQETAFLVNGLTKLRSISYPENADTENLRKFIISFTEDLRVLLIKLADRLHNMKTLNFLPPGKQKENAWETAEIFAPLAYRLGMQKLSGELEDLAFPYIHPEEYRWLMKEINEDYAERQAYAQKVVPIVIEVLKKHGIEPVSVDSRAKRYYSLYKKLQRYDMNFEKITDLTALRIVVKTVEECYA
;
A
#
# COMPACT_ATOMS: atom_id res chain seq x y z
N ALA A 1 13.08 -9.85 15.15
CA ALA A 1 12.57 -10.66 14.03
C ALA A 1 12.78 -9.95 12.70
N ALA A 2 12.31 -8.68 12.53
CA ALA A 2 12.40 -7.98 11.24
C ALA A 2 13.83 -7.91 10.67
N LEU A 3 14.87 -7.64 11.49
CA LEU A 3 16.26 -7.63 11.03
C LEU A 3 16.84 -9.03 10.73
N LEU A 4 16.16 -10.09 11.15
CA LEU A 4 16.59 -11.47 11.00
C LEU A 4 15.71 -12.27 10.02
N HIS A 5 14.81 -11.60 9.32
CA HIS A 5 13.75 -12.26 8.56
C HIS A 5 14.26 -13.19 7.45
N ASP A 6 15.37 -12.84 6.81
CA ASP A 6 15.97 -13.62 5.73
C ASP A 6 17.16 -14.50 6.17
N ILE A 7 17.56 -14.46 7.47
CA ILE A 7 18.80 -15.12 7.90
C ILE A 7 18.78 -16.65 7.73
N VAL A 8 17.59 -17.27 7.89
CA VAL A 8 17.42 -18.71 7.72
C VAL A 8 17.42 -19.12 6.23
N GLU A 9 17.08 -18.20 5.35
CA GLU A 9 16.97 -18.45 3.92
C GLU A 9 18.30 -18.20 3.19
N ASP A 10 18.99 -17.13 3.55
CA ASP A 10 20.17 -16.63 2.85
C ASP A 10 21.49 -17.11 3.50
N THR A 11 21.42 -17.76 4.66
CA THR A 11 22.61 -18.23 5.40
C THR A 11 22.40 -19.66 5.92
N PRO A 12 23.49 -20.34 6.35
CA PRO A 12 23.39 -21.69 6.93
C PRO A 12 22.82 -21.71 8.36
N HIS A 13 22.41 -20.57 8.92
CA HIS A 13 21.87 -20.49 10.28
C HIS A 13 20.45 -21.06 10.38
N SER A 14 20.20 -21.80 11.44
CA SER A 14 18.92 -22.46 11.69
C SER A 14 18.00 -21.65 12.61
N VAL A 15 16.69 -21.92 12.54
CA VAL A 15 15.69 -21.37 13.48
C VAL A 15 16.06 -21.68 14.94
N LYS A 16 16.69 -22.85 15.22
CA LYS A 16 17.14 -23.22 16.58
C LYS A 16 18.26 -22.31 17.11
N GLU A 17 19.15 -21.85 16.25
CA GLU A 17 20.19 -20.92 16.63
C GLU A 17 19.60 -19.54 16.92
N ILE A 18 18.59 -19.12 16.15
CA ILE A 18 17.83 -17.89 16.43
C ILE A 18 17.13 -18.01 17.79
N GLU A 19 16.48 -19.13 18.07
CA GLU A 19 15.82 -19.37 19.35
C GLU A 19 16.79 -19.28 20.53
N LYS A 20 17.96 -19.90 20.40
CA LYS A 20 19.03 -19.87 21.43
C LYS A 20 19.55 -18.47 21.71
N ASN A 21 19.73 -17.64 20.67
CA ASN A 21 20.39 -16.33 20.78
C ASN A 21 19.40 -15.17 21.00
N PHE A 22 18.17 -15.27 20.50
CA PHE A 22 17.18 -14.19 20.46
C PHE A 22 15.82 -14.56 21.05
N GLY A 23 15.70 -15.78 21.59
CA GLY A 23 14.49 -16.27 22.26
C GLY A 23 13.44 -16.85 21.32
N GLN A 24 12.51 -17.62 21.92
CA GLN A 24 11.48 -18.40 21.24
C GLN A 24 10.54 -17.53 20.38
N GLU A 25 10.15 -16.36 20.88
CA GLU A 25 9.24 -15.47 20.18
C GLU A 25 9.85 -14.94 18.87
N THR A 26 11.13 -14.56 18.88
CA THR A 26 11.85 -14.13 17.68
C THR A 26 11.98 -15.26 16.67
N ALA A 27 12.32 -16.47 17.12
CA ALA A 27 12.42 -17.65 16.28
C ALA A 27 11.08 -18.04 15.64
N PHE A 28 9.98 -17.94 16.40
CA PHE A 28 8.62 -18.19 15.91
C PHE A 28 8.27 -17.23 14.75
N LEU A 29 8.51 -15.93 14.91
CA LEU A 29 8.22 -14.94 13.88
C LEU A 29 9.07 -15.14 12.62
N VAL A 30 10.38 -15.42 12.77
CA VAL A 30 11.28 -15.69 11.64
C VAL A 30 10.85 -16.96 10.89
N ASN A 31 10.53 -18.05 11.62
CA ASN A 31 10.03 -19.27 11.01
C ASN A 31 8.72 -19.07 10.24
N GLY A 32 7.82 -18.22 10.77
CA GLY A 32 6.59 -17.83 10.07
C GLY A 32 6.88 -17.10 8.75
N LEU A 33 7.86 -16.21 8.72
CA LEU A 33 8.27 -15.47 7.51
C LEU A 33 8.86 -16.41 6.44
N THR A 34 9.73 -17.33 6.83
CA THR A 34 10.34 -18.33 5.95
C THR A 34 9.30 -19.26 5.32
N LYS A 35 8.31 -19.76 6.11
CA LYS A 35 7.21 -20.57 5.59
C LYS A 35 6.38 -19.86 4.52
N LEU A 36 6.21 -18.54 4.63
CA LEU A 36 5.43 -17.76 3.68
C LEU A 36 6.08 -17.64 2.30
N ARG A 37 7.40 -17.59 2.22
CA ARG A 37 8.12 -17.54 0.94
C ARG A 37 8.00 -18.87 0.17
N SER A 38 7.83 -20.00 0.85
CA SER A 38 7.68 -21.31 0.21
C SER A 38 6.32 -21.52 -0.46
N ILE A 39 5.37 -20.60 -0.27
CA ILE A 39 4.06 -20.65 -0.92
C ILE A 39 4.22 -20.10 -2.34
N SER A 40 4.27 -20.98 -3.35
CA SER A 40 4.23 -20.59 -4.76
C SER A 40 2.92 -19.88 -5.06
N TYR A 41 3.02 -18.67 -5.59
CA TYR A 41 1.86 -17.91 -6.05
C TYR A 41 1.46 -18.43 -7.44
N PRO A 42 0.23 -18.93 -7.64
CA PRO A 42 -0.23 -19.29 -8.97
C PRO A 42 -0.41 -18.03 -9.82
N GLU A 43 -0.06 -18.12 -11.10
CA GLU A 43 -0.20 -17.04 -12.09
C GLU A 43 -1.64 -16.51 -12.22
N ASN A 44 -2.62 -17.27 -11.73
CA ASN A 44 -4.02 -16.86 -11.59
C ASN A 44 -4.37 -16.82 -10.10
N ALA A 45 -4.20 -15.65 -9.47
CA ALA A 45 -4.60 -15.43 -8.08
C ALA A 45 -6.13 -15.46 -7.94
N ASP A 46 -6.70 -16.64 -7.95
CA ASP A 46 -8.09 -16.87 -7.59
C ASP A 46 -8.31 -16.51 -6.11
N THR A 47 -9.50 -16.03 -5.79
CA THR A 47 -9.92 -15.61 -4.43
C THR A 47 -9.61 -16.69 -3.38
N GLU A 48 -9.60 -17.96 -3.77
CA GLU A 48 -9.32 -19.09 -2.89
C GLU A 48 -7.83 -19.22 -2.52
N ASN A 49 -6.93 -18.89 -3.44
CA ASN A 49 -5.49 -18.89 -3.18
C ASN A 49 -5.09 -17.72 -2.28
N LEU A 50 -5.70 -16.54 -2.46
CA LEU A 50 -5.56 -15.41 -1.56
C LEU A 50 -6.11 -15.75 -0.16
N ARG A 51 -7.20 -16.53 -0.08
CA ARG A 51 -7.76 -17.02 1.19
C ARG A 51 -6.82 -17.99 1.89
N LYS A 52 -6.23 -18.96 1.17
CA LYS A 52 -5.23 -19.89 1.72
C LYS A 52 -3.99 -19.14 2.20
N PHE A 53 -3.54 -18.15 1.44
CA PHE A 53 -2.46 -17.27 1.81
C PHE A 53 -2.78 -16.50 3.11
N ILE A 54 -3.95 -15.87 3.20
CA ILE A 54 -4.40 -15.18 4.42
C ILE A 54 -4.52 -16.15 5.61
N ILE A 55 -5.01 -17.36 5.39
CA ILE A 55 -5.14 -18.39 6.44
C ILE A 55 -3.76 -18.82 6.96
N SER A 56 -2.74 -18.88 6.10
CA SER A 56 -1.37 -19.20 6.53
C SER A 56 -0.75 -18.10 7.44
N PHE A 57 -1.26 -16.86 7.39
CA PHE A 57 -0.87 -15.77 8.28
C PHE A 57 -1.62 -15.75 9.62
N THR A 58 -2.66 -16.59 9.77
CA THR A 58 -3.54 -16.52 10.97
C THR A 58 -2.87 -16.93 12.28
N GLU A 59 -1.66 -17.51 12.23
CA GLU A 59 -0.93 -17.83 13.46
C GLU A 59 -0.46 -16.57 14.19
N ASP A 60 0.00 -15.51 13.46
CA ASP A 60 0.42 -14.25 14.09
C ASP A 60 0.43 -13.08 13.08
N LEU A 61 -0.38 -12.05 13.37
CA LEU A 61 -0.48 -10.84 12.54
C LEU A 61 0.87 -10.10 12.40
N ARG A 62 1.77 -10.23 13.37
CA ARG A 62 3.10 -9.60 13.34
C ARG A 62 3.96 -10.11 12.18
N VAL A 63 3.83 -11.39 11.82
CA VAL A 63 4.50 -11.97 10.65
C VAL A 63 4.09 -11.24 9.37
N LEU A 64 2.79 -10.99 9.22
CA LEU A 64 2.26 -10.26 8.08
C LEU A 64 2.72 -8.80 8.04
N LEU A 65 2.75 -8.12 9.18
CA LEU A 65 3.23 -6.73 9.26
C LEU A 65 4.71 -6.62 8.87
N ILE A 66 5.55 -7.57 9.32
CA ILE A 66 6.96 -7.63 8.93
C ILE A 66 7.07 -7.87 7.42
N LYS A 67 6.28 -8.80 6.85
CA LYS A 67 6.31 -9.11 5.42
C LYS A 67 5.84 -7.95 4.54
N LEU A 68 4.85 -7.18 4.99
CA LEU A 68 4.42 -5.96 4.29
C LEU A 68 5.49 -4.86 4.33
N ALA A 69 6.21 -4.72 5.45
CA ALA A 69 7.31 -3.77 5.56
C ALA A 69 8.51 -4.18 4.68
N ASP A 70 8.85 -5.47 4.68
CA ASP A 70 9.85 -6.05 3.78
C ASP A 70 9.48 -5.82 2.31
N ARG A 71 8.23 -6.12 1.93
CA ARG A 71 7.74 -5.89 0.55
C ARG A 71 7.85 -4.41 0.15
N LEU A 72 7.49 -3.49 1.03
CA LEU A 72 7.64 -2.06 0.76
C LEU A 72 9.10 -1.67 0.52
N HIS A 73 10.02 -2.19 1.33
CA HIS A 73 11.46 -1.96 1.15
C HIS A 73 11.95 -2.52 -0.19
N ASN A 74 11.58 -3.76 -0.50
CA ASN A 74 11.96 -4.44 -1.75
C ASN A 74 11.43 -3.69 -2.98
N MET A 75 10.23 -3.14 -2.92
CA MET A 75 9.67 -2.33 -4.00
C MET A 75 10.42 -1.00 -4.19
N LYS A 76 10.92 -0.38 -3.13
CA LYS A 76 11.74 0.85 -3.23
C LYS A 76 13.12 0.62 -3.83
N THR A 77 13.61 -0.61 -3.79
CA THR A 77 14.91 -1.03 -4.34
C THR A 77 14.77 -1.91 -5.58
N LEU A 78 13.58 -1.99 -6.15
CA LEU A 78 13.25 -2.92 -7.23
C LEU A 78 14.06 -2.68 -8.51
N ASN A 79 14.46 -1.44 -8.76
CA ASN A 79 15.27 -1.03 -9.91
C ASN A 79 16.66 -1.69 -9.98
N PHE A 80 17.16 -2.26 -8.89
CA PHE A 80 18.43 -2.99 -8.86
C PHE A 80 18.32 -4.46 -9.31
N LEU A 81 17.10 -4.97 -9.46
CA LEU A 81 16.86 -6.35 -9.91
C LEU A 81 16.85 -6.46 -11.45
N PRO A 82 17.08 -7.66 -12.02
CA PRO A 82 16.88 -7.91 -13.44
C PRO A 82 15.42 -7.66 -13.88
N PRO A 83 15.18 -7.20 -15.15
CA PRO A 83 13.84 -6.81 -15.62
C PRO A 83 12.74 -7.86 -15.42
N GLY A 84 13.04 -9.16 -15.62
CA GLY A 84 12.07 -10.24 -15.38
C GLY A 84 11.63 -10.31 -13.92
N LYS A 85 12.58 -10.17 -12.99
CA LYS A 85 12.30 -10.16 -11.55
C LYS A 85 11.59 -8.87 -11.11
N GLN A 86 11.88 -7.74 -11.75
CA GLN A 86 11.16 -6.49 -11.49
C GLN A 86 9.67 -6.67 -11.78
N LYS A 87 9.33 -7.22 -12.95
CA LYS A 87 7.93 -7.42 -13.36
C LYS A 87 7.20 -8.43 -12.46
N GLU A 88 7.84 -9.55 -12.15
CA GLU A 88 7.30 -10.58 -11.25
C GLU A 88 6.98 -10.00 -9.87
N ASN A 89 7.95 -9.35 -9.22
CA ASN A 89 7.76 -8.74 -7.90
C ASN A 89 6.71 -7.61 -7.90
N ALA A 90 6.68 -6.80 -8.96
CA ALA A 90 5.70 -5.73 -9.09
C ALA A 90 4.28 -6.29 -9.25
N TRP A 91 4.11 -7.32 -10.07
CA TRP A 91 2.83 -7.99 -10.26
C TRP A 91 2.32 -8.60 -8.94
N GLU A 92 3.17 -9.37 -8.27
CA GLU A 92 2.86 -9.97 -6.96
C GLU A 92 2.47 -8.90 -5.93
N THR A 93 3.17 -7.77 -5.94
CA THR A 93 2.88 -6.65 -5.04
C THR A 93 1.51 -6.04 -5.31
N ALA A 94 1.16 -5.81 -6.58
CA ALA A 94 -0.12 -5.20 -6.96
C ALA A 94 -1.31 -6.14 -6.73
N GLU A 95 -1.15 -7.44 -7.01
CA GLU A 95 -2.25 -8.40 -6.97
C GLU A 95 -2.46 -9.04 -5.59
N ILE A 96 -1.42 -9.09 -4.75
CA ILE A 96 -1.49 -9.78 -3.46
C ILE A 96 -1.27 -8.83 -2.29
N PHE A 97 -0.09 -8.20 -2.21
CA PHE A 97 0.30 -7.44 -1.01
C PHE A 97 -0.45 -6.12 -0.85
N ALA A 98 -0.71 -5.41 -1.93
CA ALA A 98 -1.47 -4.15 -1.86
C ALA A 98 -2.95 -4.38 -1.48
N PRO A 99 -3.69 -5.34 -2.08
CA PRO A 99 -5.02 -5.72 -1.60
C PRO A 99 -5.06 -6.22 -0.16
N LEU A 100 -4.03 -6.96 0.26
CA LEU A 100 -3.93 -7.45 1.63
C LEU A 100 -3.76 -6.30 2.62
N ALA A 101 -2.84 -5.37 2.35
CA ALA A 101 -2.66 -4.15 3.15
C ALA A 101 -3.96 -3.33 3.22
N TYR A 102 -4.69 -3.22 2.10
CA TYR A 102 -5.98 -2.54 2.06
C TYR A 102 -7.02 -3.16 3.01
N ARG A 103 -7.15 -4.51 2.98
CA ARG A 103 -8.09 -5.26 3.85
C ARG A 103 -7.74 -5.15 5.33
N LEU A 104 -6.48 -4.96 5.68
CA LEU A 104 -6.02 -4.67 7.04
C LEU A 104 -6.24 -3.20 7.46
N GLY A 105 -6.86 -2.38 6.62
CA GLY A 105 -7.06 -0.96 6.88
C GLY A 105 -5.84 -0.08 6.64
N MET A 106 -4.72 -0.64 6.17
CA MET A 106 -3.46 0.05 5.90
C MET A 106 -3.48 0.75 4.53
N GLN A 107 -4.49 1.62 4.30
CA GLN A 107 -4.76 2.24 2.99
C GLN A 107 -3.58 3.03 2.42
N LYS A 108 -2.79 3.70 3.29
CA LYS A 108 -1.59 4.44 2.84
C LYS A 108 -0.54 3.50 2.27
N LEU A 109 -0.28 2.40 2.95
CA LEU A 109 0.67 1.38 2.52
C LEU A 109 0.21 0.69 1.24
N SER A 110 -1.06 0.28 1.19
CA SER A 110 -1.66 -0.31 -0.02
C SER A 110 -1.45 0.57 -1.25
N GLY A 111 -1.81 1.85 -1.16
CA GLY A 111 -1.65 2.77 -2.28
C GLY A 111 -0.18 3.07 -2.62
N GLU A 112 0.75 3.05 -1.64
CA GLU A 112 2.18 3.19 -1.91
C GLU A 112 2.74 1.97 -2.64
N LEU A 113 2.33 0.76 -2.26
CA LEU A 113 2.69 -0.48 -2.94
C LEU A 113 2.17 -0.51 -4.38
N GLU A 114 0.91 -0.10 -4.59
CA GLU A 114 0.32 0.03 -5.93
C GLU A 114 1.10 1.01 -6.81
N ASP A 115 1.43 2.21 -6.30
CA ASP A 115 2.17 3.23 -7.05
C ASP A 115 3.59 2.78 -7.39
N LEU A 116 4.27 2.06 -6.48
CA LEU A 116 5.61 1.51 -6.73
C LEU A 116 5.59 0.37 -7.77
N ALA A 117 4.52 -0.42 -7.83
CA ALA A 117 4.37 -1.49 -8.80
C ALA A 117 3.98 -0.97 -10.20
N PHE A 118 3.23 0.12 -10.28
CA PHE A 118 2.63 0.65 -11.50
C PHE A 118 3.62 0.81 -12.67
N PRO A 119 4.81 1.45 -12.53
CA PRO A 119 5.74 1.62 -13.65
C PRO A 119 6.28 0.32 -14.25
N TYR A 120 6.22 -0.79 -13.51
CA TYR A 120 6.70 -2.10 -13.95
C TYR A 120 5.62 -2.97 -14.58
N ILE A 121 4.36 -2.85 -14.12
CA ILE A 121 3.24 -3.64 -14.64
C ILE A 121 2.56 -2.97 -15.84
N HIS A 122 2.53 -1.63 -15.87
CA HIS A 122 1.92 -0.82 -16.92
C HIS A 122 2.83 0.36 -17.32
N PRO A 123 4.00 0.10 -17.92
CA PRO A 123 5.03 1.12 -18.14
C PRO A 123 4.63 2.21 -19.13
N GLU A 124 3.80 1.90 -20.13
CA GLU A 124 3.34 2.86 -21.13
C GLU A 124 2.30 3.81 -20.55
N GLU A 125 1.31 3.25 -19.85
CA GLU A 125 0.25 3.99 -19.17
C GLU A 125 0.80 4.85 -18.05
N TYR A 126 1.80 4.36 -17.31
CA TYR A 126 2.48 5.14 -16.30
C TYR A 126 3.18 6.36 -16.93
N ARG A 127 3.95 6.16 -18.03
CA ARG A 127 4.63 7.26 -18.72
C ARG A 127 3.66 8.28 -19.30
N TRP A 128 2.54 7.80 -19.87
CA TRP A 128 1.48 8.67 -20.36
C TRP A 128 0.87 9.48 -19.22
N LEU A 129 0.47 8.83 -18.14
CA LEU A 129 -0.16 9.47 -16.99
C LEU A 129 0.77 10.55 -16.38
N MET A 130 2.08 10.27 -16.26
CA MET A 130 3.05 11.23 -15.71
C MET A 130 3.25 12.46 -16.60
N LYS A 131 2.92 12.38 -17.89
CA LYS A 131 2.93 13.54 -18.80
C LYS A 131 1.67 14.39 -18.67
N GLU A 132 0.52 13.74 -18.45
CA GLU A 132 -0.76 14.43 -18.30
C GLU A 132 -0.87 15.15 -16.94
N ILE A 133 -0.21 14.64 -15.91
CA ILE A 133 -0.22 15.25 -14.57
C ILE A 133 0.89 16.28 -14.50
N ASN A 134 0.53 17.57 -14.52
CA ASN A 134 1.46 18.68 -14.42
C ASN A 134 2.09 18.85 -13.02
N GLU A 135 1.45 18.27 -11.99
CA GLU A 135 1.89 18.38 -10.60
C GLU A 135 2.20 17.01 -10.00
N ASP A 136 3.30 16.93 -9.27
CA ASP A 136 3.69 15.75 -8.51
C ASP A 136 2.65 15.42 -7.40
N TYR A 137 2.58 14.14 -7.00
CA TYR A 137 1.75 13.68 -5.89
C TYR A 137 2.06 14.43 -4.59
N ALA A 138 3.34 14.69 -4.30
CA ALA A 138 3.75 15.41 -3.09
C ALA A 138 3.28 16.87 -3.10
N GLU A 139 3.34 17.54 -4.25
CA GLU A 139 2.84 18.90 -4.42
C GLU A 139 1.33 18.99 -4.23
N ARG A 140 0.59 18.06 -4.85
CA ARG A 140 -0.88 17.97 -4.67
C ARG A 140 -1.27 17.67 -3.22
N GLN A 141 -0.52 16.79 -2.55
CA GLN A 141 -0.74 16.48 -1.15
C GLN A 141 -0.44 17.69 -0.25
N ALA A 142 0.65 18.41 -0.52
CA ALA A 142 1.01 19.63 0.21
C ALA A 142 -0.02 20.74 0.01
N TYR A 143 -0.52 20.92 -1.22
CA TYR A 143 -1.60 21.87 -1.50
C TYR A 143 -2.86 21.53 -0.71
N ALA A 144 -3.30 20.26 -0.76
CA ALA A 144 -4.48 19.80 -0.02
C ALA A 144 -4.33 20.03 1.49
N GLN A 145 -3.12 19.81 2.05
CA GLN A 145 -2.84 20.09 3.47
C GLN A 145 -2.94 21.58 3.83
N LYS A 146 -2.51 22.49 2.93
CA LYS A 146 -2.62 23.94 3.16
C LYS A 146 -4.08 24.41 3.20
N VAL A 147 -4.99 23.71 2.54
CA VAL A 147 -6.42 24.07 2.53
C VAL A 147 -7.13 23.64 3.81
N VAL A 148 -6.65 22.62 4.51
CA VAL A 148 -7.27 22.09 5.74
C VAL A 148 -7.55 23.17 6.80
N PRO A 149 -6.58 24.00 7.23
CA PRO A 149 -6.82 25.02 8.25
C PRO A 149 -7.85 26.07 7.79
N ILE A 150 -7.87 26.41 6.51
CA ILE A 150 -8.84 27.36 5.93
C ILE A 150 -10.26 26.80 6.06
N VAL A 151 -10.43 25.52 5.71
CA VAL A 151 -11.73 24.84 5.80
C VAL A 151 -12.19 24.74 7.25
N ILE A 152 -11.30 24.42 8.19
CA ILE A 152 -11.62 24.38 9.63
C ILE A 152 -12.12 25.76 10.11
N GLU A 153 -11.46 26.83 9.69
CA GLU A 153 -11.86 28.19 10.06
C GLU A 153 -13.25 28.55 9.51
N VAL A 154 -13.51 28.21 8.24
CA VAL A 154 -14.82 28.44 7.61
C VAL A 154 -15.91 27.65 8.33
N LEU A 155 -15.69 26.36 8.63
CA LEU A 155 -16.65 25.52 9.35
C LEU A 155 -16.99 26.11 10.74
N LYS A 156 -15.97 26.54 11.49
CA LYS A 156 -16.14 27.18 12.79
C LYS A 156 -16.96 28.48 12.73
N LYS A 157 -16.76 29.30 11.70
CA LYS A 157 -17.54 30.53 11.47
C LYS A 157 -19.03 30.21 11.25
N HIS A 158 -19.35 29.04 10.73
CA HIS A 158 -20.72 28.56 10.53
C HIS A 158 -21.24 27.70 11.70
N GLY A 159 -20.54 27.65 12.83
CA GLY A 159 -20.95 26.91 14.02
C GLY A 159 -20.72 25.40 13.95
N ILE A 160 -19.95 24.92 12.98
CA ILE A 160 -19.64 23.50 12.82
C ILE A 160 -18.24 23.22 13.37
N GLU A 161 -18.14 22.36 14.39
CA GLU A 161 -16.87 21.86 14.92
C GLU A 161 -16.57 20.46 14.38
N PRO A 162 -15.72 20.33 13.36
CA PRO A 162 -15.41 19.03 12.80
C PRO A 162 -14.63 18.16 13.81
N VAL A 163 -14.93 16.86 13.84
CA VAL A 163 -14.18 15.86 14.62
C VAL A 163 -12.79 15.66 14.01
N SER A 164 -12.72 15.59 12.68
CA SER A 164 -11.44 15.61 11.95
C SER A 164 -11.62 16.20 10.54
N VAL A 165 -10.55 16.77 10.01
CA VAL A 165 -10.45 17.19 8.61
C VAL A 165 -9.17 16.58 8.04
N ASP A 166 -9.31 15.66 7.10
CA ASP A 166 -8.21 14.98 6.44
C ASP A 166 -8.11 15.42 4.98
N SER A 167 -6.90 15.60 4.48
CA SER A 167 -6.65 15.87 3.06
C SER A 167 -6.09 14.62 2.36
N ARG A 168 -6.49 14.41 1.12
CA ARG A 168 -6.05 13.29 0.31
C ARG A 168 -5.80 13.71 -1.14
N ALA A 169 -4.58 13.54 -1.62
CA ALA A 169 -4.30 13.50 -3.05
C ALA A 169 -4.57 12.07 -3.58
N LYS A 170 -5.11 11.97 -4.79
CA LYS A 170 -5.35 10.68 -5.42
C LYS A 170 -4.02 10.12 -5.91
N ARG A 171 -3.75 8.86 -5.58
CA ARG A 171 -2.55 8.14 -5.97
C ARG A 171 -2.58 7.77 -7.46
N TYR A 172 -1.41 7.64 -8.07
CA TYR A 172 -1.24 7.43 -9.52
C TYR A 172 -1.95 6.18 -10.03
N TYR A 173 -1.76 5.03 -9.38
CA TYR A 173 -2.42 3.80 -9.81
C TYR A 173 -3.95 3.84 -9.59
N SER A 174 -4.40 4.45 -8.51
CA SER A 174 -5.84 4.68 -8.28
C SER A 174 -6.45 5.63 -9.31
N LEU A 175 -5.68 6.62 -9.77
CA LEU A 175 -6.09 7.53 -10.83
C LEU A 175 -6.18 6.80 -12.18
N TYR A 176 -5.18 5.98 -12.51
CA TYR A 176 -5.19 5.13 -13.70
C TYR A 176 -6.41 4.19 -13.73
N LYS A 177 -6.68 3.46 -12.65
CA LYS A 177 -7.88 2.62 -12.52
C LYS A 177 -9.19 3.40 -12.71
N LYS A 178 -9.23 4.66 -12.29
CA LYS A 178 -10.38 5.53 -12.53
C LYS A 178 -10.46 5.95 -13.99
N LEU A 179 -9.35 6.34 -14.61
CA LEU A 179 -9.27 6.74 -16.02
C LEU A 179 -9.75 5.62 -16.96
N GLN A 180 -9.40 4.36 -16.67
CA GLN A 180 -9.90 3.21 -17.43
C GLN A 180 -11.43 3.15 -17.51
N ARG A 181 -12.15 3.61 -16.48
CA ARG A 181 -13.62 3.67 -16.45
C ARG A 181 -14.20 4.84 -17.24
N TYR A 182 -13.38 5.81 -17.60
CA TYR A 182 -13.73 7.02 -18.36
C TYR A 182 -13.04 7.07 -19.71
N ASP A 183 -12.75 5.91 -20.31
CA ASP A 183 -12.13 5.77 -21.63
C ASP A 183 -10.82 6.57 -21.76
N MET A 184 -10.02 6.58 -20.69
CA MET A 184 -8.76 7.33 -20.59
C MET A 184 -8.89 8.86 -20.80
N ASN A 185 -10.09 9.41 -20.60
CA ASN A 185 -10.33 10.85 -20.72
C ASN A 185 -9.99 11.56 -19.39
N PHE A 186 -8.88 12.27 -19.38
CA PHE A 186 -8.38 12.99 -18.18
C PHE A 186 -9.29 14.17 -17.78
N GLU A 187 -9.96 14.85 -18.73
CA GLU A 187 -10.86 15.97 -18.45
C GLU A 187 -12.07 15.58 -17.60
N LYS A 188 -12.45 14.30 -17.63
CA LYS A 188 -13.52 13.76 -16.77
C LYS A 188 -13.10 13.53 -15.33
N ILE A 189 -11.82 13.73 -15.00
CA ILE A 189 -11.30 13.55 -13.63
C ILE A 189 -11.26 14.90 -12.92
N THR A 190 -12.20 15.10 -12.03
CA THR A 190 -12.34 16.36 -11.25
C THR A 190 -11.83 16.25 -9.81
N ASP A 191 -11.48 15.03 -9.33
CA ASP A 191 -11.15 14.74 -7.94
C ASP A 191 -9.69 14.27 -7.74
N LEU A 192 -8.74 15.03 -8.27
CA LEU A 192 -7.30 14.77 -8.05
C LEU A 192 -6.89 14.98 -6.59
N THR A 193 -7.56 15.91 -5.93
CA THR A 193 -7.44 16.18 -4.48
C THR A 193 -8.82 16.20 -3.85
N ALA A 194 -8.92 15.72 -2.61
CA ALA A 194 -10.15 15.71 -1.86
C ALA A 194 -9.89 16.02 -0.38
N LEU A 195 -10.90 16.59 0.28
CA LEU A 195 -10.96 16.72 1.72
C LEU A 195 -12.04 15.78 2.27
N ARG A 196 -11.73 15.14 3.40
CA ARG A 196 -12.70 14.39 4.17
C ARG A 196 -12.93 15.10 5.48
N ILE A 197 -14.15 15.55 5.69
CA ILE A 197 -14.59 16.22 6.90
C ILE A 197 -15.47 15.25 7.67
N VAL A 198 -15.11 14.95 8.91
CA VAL A 198 -15.90 14.15 9.82
C VAL A 198 -16.56 15.09 10.82
N VAL A 199 -17.87 15.02 10.92
CA VAL A 199 -18.68 15.85 11.82
C VAL A 199 -19.45 14.96 12.81
N LYS A 200 -20.08 15.56 13.82
CA LYS A 200 -20.72 14.83 14.92
C LYS A 200 -22.09 14.30 14.56
N THR A 201 -22.83 14.99 13.71
CA THR A 201 -24.21 14.63 13.35
C THR A 201 -24.43 14.59 11.85
N VAL A 202 -25.52 13.95 11.43
CA VAL A 202 -25.91 13.87 10.01
C VAL A 202 -26.34 15.25 9.49
N GLU A 203 -26.96 16.06 10.30
CA GLU A 203 -27.39 17.42 9.97
C GLU A 203 -26.16 18.30 9.61
N GLU A 204 -25.08 18.18 10.38
CA GLU A 204 -23.82 18.90 10.10
C GLU A 204 -23.15 18.47 8.77
N CYS A 205 -23.49 17.29 8.21
CA CYS A 205 -23.00 16.89 6.90
C CYS A 205 -23.64 17.65 5.74
N TYR A 206 -24.85 18.20 5.97
CA TYR A 206 -25.64 18.90 4.96
C TYR A 206 -25.69 20.43 5.17
N ALA A 207 -25.14 20.89 6.27
CA ALA A 207 -25.04 22.31 6.58
C ALA A 207 -23.82 22.96 5.90
#